data_6f972b03e6397143a806e464e3121439
#
_entry.id   6f972b03e6397143a806e464e3121439
#
_cell.length_a   1.000
_cell.length_b   1.000
_cell.length_c   1.000
_cell.angle_alpha   90.00
_cell.angle_beta   90.00
_cell.angle_gamma   90.00
#
_symmetry.space_group_name_H-M   'P 1'
#
loop_
_entity.id
_entity.type
_entity.pdbx_description
1 polymer ?
#
loop_
_entity_poly.entity_id
_entity_poly.type
_entity_poly.pdbx_seq_one_letter_code
_entity_poly.pdbx_strand_id
1 'polypeptide(L)'
;AASDVYKRQTLRWLGIVSGQVNKLPLAASTGVHTPEDLVKVILAGASAAELCSTLYLNGETVVGQMLDFLTGWLKEQGFSSLKEAVGALNYKNIPDVAYYERLQFIRQYREVGNNR
;
A
#
# COMPACT_ATOMS: atom_id res chain seq x y z
N ALA A 1 12.51 -5.33 10.51
CA ALA A 1 11.95 -4.33 11.44
C ALA A 1 10.50 -4.64 11.76
N ALA A 2 10.02 -4.17 12.90
CA ALA A 2 8.63 -4.40 13.32
C ALA A 2 7.62 -3.87 12.29
N SER A 3 7.94 -2.78 11.60
CA SER A 3 7.09 -2.20 10.55
C SER A 3 6.88 -3.11 9.35
N ASP A 4 7.81 -4.01 9.04
CA ASP A 4 7.66 -4.97 7.95
C ASP A 4 6.59 -6.02 8.24
N VAL A 5 6.42 -6.36 9.51
CA VAL A 5 5.39 -7.32 9.95
C VAL A 5 3.98 -6.79 9.63
N TYR A 6 3.79 -5.48 9.74
CA TYR A 6 2.49 -4.83 9.54
C TYR A 6 2.23 -4.36 8.10
N LYS A 7 3.22 -4.43 7.21
CA LYS A 7 3.10 -3.97 5.82
C LYS A 7 1.91 -4.60 5.08
N ARG A 8 1.74 -5.91 5.20
CA ARG A 8 0.64 -6.63 4.56
C ARG A 8 -0.73 -6.19 5.09
N GLN A 9 -0.83 -5.95 6.39
CA GLN A 9 -2.06 -5.44 7.01
C GLN A 9 -2.38 -4.03 6.52
N THR A 10 -1.39 -3.16 6.43
CA THR A 10 -1.53 -1.81 5.89
C THR A 10 -2.09 -1.83 4.47
N LEU A 11 -1.49 -2.61 3.58
CA LEU A 11 -1.94 -2.77 2.19
C LEU A 11 -3.37 -3.27 2.11
N ARG A 12 -3.70 -4.24 2.92
CA ARG A 12 -5.00 -4.87 3.00
C ARG A 12 -6.09 -3.88 3.36
N TRP A 13 -5.90 -3.16 4.46
CA TRP A 13 -6.88 -2.19 4.93
C TRP A 13 -7.00 -0.98 4.01
N LEU A 14 -5.92 -0.52 3.44
CA LEU A 14 -5.95 0.52 2.41
C LEU A 14 -6.84 0.12 1.24
N GLY A 15 -6.66 -1.11 0.73
CA GLY A 15 -7.46 -1.62 -0.37
C GLY A 15 -8.95 -1.68 -0.06
N ILE A 16 -9.31 -2.12 1.15
CA ILE A 16 -10.71 -2.22 1.58
C ILE A 16 -11.32 -0.83 1.81
N VAL A 17 -10.66 -0.01 2.63
CA VAL A 17 -11.19 1.30 3.04
C VAL A 17 -11.28 2.25 1.85
N SER A 18 -10.26 2.31 1.00
CA SER A 18 -10.25 3.19 -0.16
C SER A 18 -11.35 2.86 -1.17
N GLY A 19 -11.73 1.59 -1.27
CA GLY A 19 -12.83 1.15 -2.11
C GLY A 19 -14.21 1.60 -1.61
N GLN A 20 -14.34 1.84 -0.32
CA GLN A 20 -15.59 2.23 0.33
C GLN A 20 -15.72 3.74 0.57
N VAL A 21 -14.60 4.43 0.78
CA VAL A 21 -14.56 5.85 1.13
C VAL A 21 -13.94 6.65 -0.01
N ASN A 22 -14.75 7.03 -0.99
CA ASN A 22 -14.29 7.63 -2.25
C ASN A 22 -13.83 9.09 -2.11
N LYS A 23 -14.25 9.81 -1.08
CA LYS A 23 -14.02 11.26 -0.93
C LYS A 23 -12.97 11.62 0.11
N LEU A 24 -12.44 10.65 0.84
CA LEU A 24 -11.46 10.88 1.88
C LEU A 24 -10.08 10.39 1.42
N PRO A 25 -9.11 11.32 1.25
CA PRO A 25 -7.74 10.90 0.98
C PRO A 25 -7.16 10.10 2.14
N LEU A 26 -6.40 9.05 1.83
CA LEU A 26 -5.78 8.18 2.81
C LEU A 26 -4.27 8.31 2.75
N ALA A 27 -3.62 8.29 3.91
CA ALA A 27 -2.17 8.22 4.03
C ALA A 27 -1.78 6.83 4.55
N ALA A 28 -0.84 6.19 3.86
CA ALA A 28 -0.27 4.93 4.31
C ALA A 28 0.82 5.18 5.33
N SER A 29 0.76 4.48 6.45
CA SER A 29 1.79 4.49 7.48
C SER A 29 2.19 3.06 7.80
N THR A 30 3.45 2.86 8.19
CA THR A 30 4.01 1.56 8.56
C THR A 30 4.30 0.65 7.37
N GLY A 31 5.55 0.21 7.26
CA GLY A 31 5.98 -0.80 6.29
C GLY A 31 6.37 -0.27 4.91
N VAL A 32 6.47 1.05 4.72
CA VAL A 32 6.96 1.62 3.46
C VAL A 32 8.47 1.80 3.56
N HIS A 33 9.24 0.85 3.03
CA HIS A 33 10.71 0.82 3.11
C HIS A 33 11.40 0.91 1.75
N THR A 34 10.75 0.43 0.70
CA THR A 34 11.31 0.39 -0.66
C THR A 34 10.47 1.21 -1.63
N PRO A 35 11.04 1.60 -2.78
CA PRO A 35 10.25 2.24 -3.84
C PRO A 35 9.06 1.40 -4.29
N GLU A 36 9.21 0.09 -4.34
CA GLU A 36 8.14 -0.86 -4.67
C GLU A 36 7.01 -0.82 -3.64
N ASP A 37 7.33 -0.67 -2.36
CA ASP A 37 6.34 -0.52 -1.30
C ASP A 37 5.49 0.73 -1.50
N LEU A 38 6.11 1.84 -1.89
CA LEU A 38 5.42 3.09 -2.22
C LEU A 38 4.40 2.88 -3.34
N VAL A 39 4.79 2.22 -4.42
CA VAL A 39 3.89 1.91 -5.54
C VAL A 39 2.72 1.05 -5.07
N LYS A 40 2.97 0.04 -4.25
CA LYS A 40 1.93 -0.85 -3.73
C LYS A 40 0.88 -0.11 -2.91
N VAL A 41 1.29 0.79 -2.00
CA VAL A 41 0.33 1.53 -1.16
C VAL A 41 -0.50 2.51 -1.98
N ILE A 42 0.07 3.11 -3.02
CA ILE A 42 -0.66 4.00 -3.93
C ILE A 42 -1.71 3.20 -4.72
N LEU A 43 -1.32 2.08 -5.31
CA LEU A 43 -2.26 1.21 -6.04
C LEU A 43 -3.38 0.69 -5.13
N ALA A 44 -3.09 0.45 -3.86
CA ALA A 44 -4.09 0.03 -2.88
C ALA A 44 -5.06 1.16 -2.51
N GLY A 45 -4.67 2.43 -2.64
CA GLY A 45 -5.56 3.55 -2.40
C GLY A 45 -5.00 4.71 -1.58
N ALA A 46 -3.73 4.68 -1.22
CA ALA A 46 -3.10 5.80 -0.51
C ALA A 46 -2.79 6.96 -1.46
N SER A 47 -3.08 8.17 -1.04
CA SER A 47 -2.69 9.40 -1.73
C SER A 47 -1.36 9.96 -1.22
N ALA A 48 -0.91 9.49 -0.06
CA ALA A 48 0.35 9.86 0.56
C ALA A 48 0.92 8.67 1.33
N ALA A 49 2.21 8.68 1.58
CA ALA A 49 2.89 7.68 2.40
C ALA A 49 3.75 8.36 3.46
N GLU A 50 3.70 7.85 4.68
CA GLU A 50 4.53 8.29 5.78
C GLU A 50 5.74 7.38 5.91
N LEU A 51 6.92 7.98 6.02
CA LEU A 51 8.19 7.29 6.15
C LEU A 51 8.79 7.60 7.53
N CYS A 52 9.19 6.58 8.25
CA CYS A 52 9.87 6.74 9.52
C CYS A 52 11.12 5.84 9.60
N SER A 53 10.93 4.54 9.75
CA SER A 53 12.04 3.58 9.90
C SER A 53 13.00 3.59 8.71
N THR A 54 12.51 3.77 7.50
CA THR A 54 13.35 3.81 6.30
C THR A 54 14.28 5.01 6.29
N LEU A 55 13.89 6.15 6.87
CA LEU A 55 14.76 7.34 7.02
C LEU A 55 15.90 7.06 7.97
N TYR A 56 15.65 6.35 9.07
CA TYR A 56 16.69 5.93 9.99
C TYR A 56 17.68 4.93 9.37
N LEU A 57 17.18 3.99 8.58
CA LEU A 57 17.99 2.93 7.98
C LEU A 57 18.75 3.39 6.73
N ASN A 58 18.14 4.21 5.89
CA ASN A 58 18.62 4.51 4.55
C ASN A 58 18.94 6.00 4.32
N GLY A 59 18.66 6.87 5.29
CA GLY A 59 18.88 8.31 5.17
C GLY A 59 17.80 9.01 4.32
N GLU A 60 17.92 10.33 4.25
CA GLU A 60 16.91 11.17 3.57
C GLU A 60 16.91 11.04 2.04
N THR A 61 18.01 10.56 1.45
CA THR A 61 18.11 10.37 -0.01
C THR A 61 17.11 9.34 -0.55
N VAL A 62 16.61 8.46 0.31
CA VAL A 62 15.61 7.45 -0.07
C VAL A 62 14.31 8.08 -0.61
N VAL A 63 13.95 9.26 -0.13
CA VAL A 63 12.74 9.97 -0.59
C VAL A 63 12.85 10.31 -2.09
N GLY A 64 13.97 10.89 -2.50
CA GLY A 64 14.23 11.18 -3.91
C GLY A 64 14.23 9.92 -4.78
N GLN A 65 14.86 8.87 -4.31
CA GLN A 65 14.90 7.56 -5.00
C GLN A 65 13.50 6.97 -5.18
N MET A 66 12.66 7.06 -4.15
CA MET A 66 11.27 6.59 -4.22
C MET A 66 10.44 7.38 -5.22
N LEU A 67 10.59 8.70 -5.25
CA LEU A 67 9.87 9.57 -6.18
C LEU A 67 10.30 9.34 -7.63
N ASP A 68 11.60 9.18 -7.88
CA ASP A 68 12.13 8.87 -9.21
C ASP A 68 11.62 7.51 -9.71
N PHE A 69 11.65 6.51 -8.86
CA PHE A 69 11.11 5.18 -9.16
C PHE A 69 9.62 5.25 -9.50
N LEU A 70 8.84 5.94 -8.68
CA LEU A 70 7.40 6.10 -8.89
C LEU A 70 7.10 6.77 -10.23
N THR A 71 7.81 7.85 -10.55
CA THR A 71 7.64 8.58 -11.81
C THR A 71 7.92 7.68 -13.03
N GLY A 72 9.02 6.93 -12.98
CA GLY A 72 9.37 5.98 -14.04
C GLY A 72 8.36 4.86 -14.18
N TRP A 73 7.92 4.30 -13.06
CA TRP A 73 6.93 3.23 -13.03
C TRP A 73 5.59 3.68 -13.62
N LEU A 74 5.11 4.87 -13.26
CA LEU A 74 3.87 5.43 -13.80
C LEU A 74 3.92 5.56 -15.32
N LYS A 75 5.05 6.03 -15.87
CA LYS A 75 5.26 6.13 -17.31
C LYS A 75 5.22 4.76 -18.00
N GLU A 76 5.92 3.78 -17.43
CA GLU A 76 5.96 2.41 -17.97
C GLU A 76 4.58 1.76 -18.02
N GLN A 77 3.74 2.02 -17.00
CA GLN A 77 2.39 1.48 -16.93
C GLN A 77 1.35 2.28 -17.72
N GLY A 78 1.73 3.39 -18.31
CA GLY A 78 0.83 4.22 -19.11
C GLY A 78 -0.08 5.14 -18.34
N PHE A 79 0.20 5.38 -17.04
CA PHE A 79 -0.52 6.38 -16.26
C PHE A 79 -0.03 7.78 -16.60
N SER A 80 -0.95 8.70 -16.87
CA SER A 80 -0.63 10.10 -17.15
C SER A 80 -0.49 10.95 -15.90
N SER A 81 -1.01 10.48 -14.76
CA SER A 81 -0.92 11.17 -13.48
C SER A 81 -0.95 10.20 -12.30
N LEU A 82 -0.46 10.65 -11.15
CA LEU A 82 -0.56 9.89 -9.89
C LEU A 82 -2.02 9.59 -9.52
N LYS A 83 -2.91 10.53 -9.76
CA LYS A 83 -4.34 10.40 -9.45
C LYS A 83 -4.97 9.18 -10.12
N GLU A 84 -4.56 8.84 -11.33
CA GLU A 84 -5.05 7.65 -12.05
C GLU A 84 -4.61 6.35 -11.38
N ALA A 85 -3.42 6.34 -10.79
CA ALA A 85 -2.86 5.16 -10.13
C ALA A 85 -3.42 4.93 -8.73
N VAL A 86 -3.85 5.99 -8.03
CA VAL A 86 -4.37 5.89 -6.66
C VAL A 86 -5.60 4.99 -6.65
N GLY A 87 -5.50 3.87 -5.94
CA GLY A 87 -6.61 2.93 -5.80
C GLY A 87 -6.90 2.06 -7.01
N ALA A 88 -6.00 2.01 -8.01
CA ALA A 88 -6.21 1.19 -9.20
C ALA A 88 -6.41 -0.31 -8.87
N LEU A 89 -5.82 -0.79 -7.79
CA LEU A 89 -5.96 -2.16 -7.30
C LEU A 89 -6.68 -2.23 -5.94
N ASN A 90 -7.55 -1.26 -5.64
CA ASN A 90 -8.31 -1.32 -4.41
C ASN A 90 -9.45 -2.36 -4.48
N TYR A 91 -10.07 -2.58 -3.34
CA TYR A 91 -11.19 -3.49 -3.15
C TYR A 91 -12.29 -3.36 -4.21
N LYS A 92 -12.63 -2.12 -4.59
CA LYS A 92 -13.70 -1.83 -5.54
C LYS A 92 -13.36 -2.26 -6.98
N ASN A 93 -12.07 -2.27 -7.33
CA ASN A 93 -11.60 -2.51 -8.69
C ASN A 93 -11.16 -3.94 -8.96
N ILE A 94 -11.19 -4.83 -7.97
CA ILE A 94 -10.87 -6.24 -8.14
C ILE A 94 -12.11 -7.05 -8.53
N PRO A 95 -11.96 -8.10 -9.38
CA PRO A 95 -13.11 -8.83 -9.93
C PRO A 95 -13.94 -9.60 -8.89
N ASP A 96 -13.34 -10.10 -7.83
CA ASP A 96 -14.02 -10.89 -6.80
C ASP A 96 -13.77 -10.31 -5.41
N VAL A 97 -14.65 -9.40 -5.03
CA VAL A 97 -14.64 -8.71 -3.74
C VAL A 97 -14.85 -9.68 -2.57
N ALA A 98 -15.77 -10.63 -2.71
CA ALA A 98 -16.06 -11.60 -1.66
C ALA A 98 -14.88 -12.53 -1.40
N TYR A 99 -14.16 -12.93 -2.45
CA TYR A 99 -12.94 -13.74 -2.33
C TYR A 99 -11.83 -12.96 -1.60
N TYR A 100 -11.65 -11.69 -1.93
CA TYR A 100 -10.67 -10.82 -1.27
C TYR A 100 -10.95 -10.68 0.23
N GLU A 101 -12.18 -10.41 0.62
CA GLU A 101 -12.61 -10.32 2.03
C GLU A 101 -12.40 -11.64 2.77
N ARG A 102 -12.74 -12.76 2.13
CA ARG A 102 -12.60 -14.09 2.72
C ARG A 102 -11.14 -14.47 2.95
N LEU A 103 -10.25 -14.19 2.00
CA LEU A 103 -8.81 -14.40 2.18
C LEU A 103 -8.26 -13.58 3.33
N GLN A 104 -8.73 -12.36 3.51
CA GLN A 104 -8.36 -11.50 4.61
C GLN A 104 -8.69 -12.12 5.96
N PHE A 105 -9.92 -12.59 6.10
CA PHE A 105 -10.42 -13.23 7.32
C PHE A 105 -9.61 -14.50 7.66
N ILE A 106 -9.40 -15.37 6.70
CA ILE A 106 -8.67 -16.63 6.90
C ILE A 106 -7.22 -16.37 7.31
N ARG A 107 -6.55 -15.41 6.71
CA ARG A 107 -5.17 -15.06 7.06
C ARG A 107 -5.06 -14.56 8.50
N GLN A 108 -5.95 -13.67 8.90
CA GLN A 108 -5.96 -13.16 10.28
C GLN A 108 -6.20 -14.30 11.30
N TYR A 109 -7.08 -15.22 10.98
CA TYR A 109 -7.37 -16.36 11.86
C TYR A 109 -6.17 -17.30 11.99
N ARG A 110 -5.41 -17.53 10.91
CA ARG A 110 -4.19 -18.34 10.96
C ARG A 110 -3.08 -17.72 11.80
N GLU A 111 -2.92 -16.40 11.71
CA GLU A 111 -1.89 -15.68 12.49
C GLU A 111 -2.19 -15.75 13.99
N VAL A 112 -3.44 -15.64 14.40
CA VAL A 112 -3.86 -15.78 15.79
C VAL A 112 -3.70 -17.22 16.29
N GLY A 113 -3.92 -18.21 15.43
CA GLY A 113 -3.78 -19.64 15.79
C GLY A 113 -2.32 -20.10 15.94
N ASN A 114 -1.38 -19.50 15.22
CA ASN A 114 0.04 -19.84 15.28
C ASN A 114 0.81 -19.19 16.44
N ASN A 115 0.20 -18.21 17.12
CA ASN A 115 0.78 -17.53 18.27
C ASN A 115 0.32 -18.11 19.62
N ARG A 116 -0.30 -19.26 19.60
CA ARG A 116 -0.65 -20.07 20.76
C ARG A 116 0.21 -21.33 20.77
#